data_f9fc7a3a928e78b578acfb45b0dc0b68
#
_entry.id   f9fc7a3a928e78b578acfb45b0dc0b68
#
_cell.length_a   1.000
_cell.length_b   1.000
_cell.length_c   1.000
_cell.angle_alpha   90.00
_cell.angle_beta   90.00
_cell.angle_gamma   90.00
#
_symmetry.space_group_name_H-M   'P 1'
#
loop_
_entity.id
_entity.type
_entity.pdbx_description
1 polymer ?
#
loop_
_entity_poly.entity_id
_entity_poly.type
_entity_poly.pdbx_seq_one_letter_code
_entity_poly.pdbx_strand_id
1 'polypeptide(L)'
;MAEVTRSSTAKAKGIDNTVPLHLLRNIGRITEFMECVRWLLGDVPINVSSWFRCKKLNMAIGGSQTSAHMKGLAMDFNHSVLALEEVFVEIKGSRLPYDQLIIEGTKGKAEWIHLGLSEDAPRLEAMTASREFPDGPMIFTRIARD
;
A
#
# COMPACT_ATOMS: atom_id res chain seq x y z
N MET A 1 12.27 -11.52 -3.72
CA MET A 1 11.99 -10.73 -4.96
C MET A 1 10.70 -11.16 -5.67
N ALA A 2 10.34 -12.45 -5.71
CA ALA A 2 9.10 -12.89 -6.38
C ALA A 2 7.81 -12.24 -5.80
N GLU A 3 7.75 -12.02 -4.51
CA GLU A 3 6.62 -11.36 -3.86
C GLU A 3 6.53 -9.87 -4.25
N VAL A 4 7.66 -9.18 -4.29
CA VAL A 4 7.75 -7.74 -4.62
C VAL A 4 7.19 -7.42 -5.99
N THR A 5 7.38 -8.32 -6.96
CA THR A 5 7.01 -8.15 -8.36
C THR A 5 5.71 -8.88 -8.76
N ARG A 6 5.09 -9.60 -7.82
CA ARG A 6 3.90 -10.41 -8.07
C ARG A 6 2.71 -9.54 -8.50
N SER A 7 2.14 -9.85 -9.67
CA SER A 7 0.92 -9.23 -10.18
C SER A 7 0.23 -10.13 -11.20
N SER A 8 -1.03 -10.46 -10.96
CA SER A 8 -1.86 -11.21 -11.91
C SER A 8 -2.07 -10.42 -13.21
N THR A 9 -2.27 -9.10 -13.09
CA THR A 9 -2.42 -8.21 -14.25
C THR A 9 -1.15 -8.14 -15.09
N ALA A 10 0.04 -8.05 -14.45
CA ALA A 10 1.30 -8.06 -15.16
C ALA A 10 1.48 -9.38 -15.94
N LYS A 11 1.19 -10.51 -15.28
CA LYS A 11 1.25 -11.84 -15.91
C LYS A 11 0.28 -11.94 -17.10
N ALA A 12 -0.98 -11.56 -16.92
CA ALA A 12 -2.02 -11.66 -17.96
C ALA A 12 -1.72 -10.76 -19.18
N LYS A 13 -1.07 -9.59 -18.95
CA LYS A 13 -0.76 -8.61 -20.01
C LYS A 13 0.68 -8.71 -20.54
N GLY A 14 1.48 -9.67 -20.10
CA GLY A 14 2.89 -9.80 -20.49
C GLY A 14 3.73 -8.56 -20.14
N ILE A 15 3.44 -7.93 -18.98
CA ILE A 15 4.17 -6.74 -18.52
C ILE A 15 5.34 -7.20 -17.66
N ASP A 16 6.56 -6.81 -18.04
CA ASP A 16 7.73 -6.96 -17.18
C ASP A 16 7.61 -6.00 -15.98
N ASN A 17 7.46 -6.57 -14.79
CA ASN A 17 7.37 -5.84 -13.52
C ASN A 17 8.63 -6.03 -12.67
N THR A 18 9.79 -6.24 -13.30
CA THR A 18 11.08 -6.36 -12.60
C THR A 18 11.45 -5.04 -11.92
N VAL A 19 11.91 -5.12 -10.67
CA VAL A 19 12.36 -3.92 -9.92
C VAL A 19 13.70 -3.44 -10.48
N PRO A 20 13.80 -2.17 -10.92
CA PRO A 20 15.08 -1.57 -11.32
C PRO A 20 16.08 -1.54 -10.14
N LEU A 21 17.36 -1.76 -10.41
CA LEU A 21 18.42 -1.83 -9.39
C LEU A 21 18.46 -0.59 -8.49
N HIS A 22 18.24 0.62 -9.04
CA HIS A 22 18.27 1.86 -8.28
C HIS A 22 17.12 1.99 -7.25
N LEU A 23 16.05 1.18 -7.36
CA LEU A 23 14.94 1.14 -6.40
C LEU A 23 15.11 0.10 -5.29
N LEU A 24 16.14 -0.74 -5.33
CA LEU A 24 16.34 -1.79 -4.32
C LEU A 24 16.47 -1.23 -2.90
N ARG A 25 17.07 -0.04 -2.76
CA ARG A 25 17.13 0.65 -1.46
C ARG A 25 15.74 0.97 -0.92
N ASN A 26 14.82 1.41 -1.78
CA ASN A 26 13.43 1.71 -1.38
C ASN A 26 12.68 0.45 -1.00
N ILE A 27 12.90 -0.65 -1.73
CA ILE A 27 12.34 -1.97 -1.36
C ILE A 27 12.84 -2.38 0.04
N GLY A 28 14.13 -2.21 0.34
CA GLY A 28 14.66 -2.47 1.69
C GLY A 28 13.98 -1.62 2.77
N ARG A 29 13.87 -0.31 2.53
CA ARG A 29 13.22 0.63 3.47
C ARG A 29 11.77 0.24 3.81
N ILE A 30 10.96 -0.05 2.80
CA ILE A 30 9.56 -0.45 3.05
C ILE A 30 9.48 -1.82 3.71
N THR A 31 10.39 -2.75 3.42
CA THR A 31 10.47 -4.05 4.10
C THR A 31 10.72 -3.87 5.60
N GLU A 32 11.74 -3.12 5.97
CA GLU A 32 12.07 -2.83 7.38
C GLU A 32 10.90 -2.13 8.09
N PHE A 33 10.26 -1.18 7.42
CA PHE A 33 9.09 -0.50 7.95
C PHE A 33 7.92 -1.45 8.18
N MET A 34 7.64 -2.34 7.24
CA MET A 34 6.56 -3.35 7.36
C MET A 34 6.84 -4.38 8.44
N GLU A 35 8.09 -4.69 8.77
CA GLU A 35 8.43 -5.50 9.95
C GLU A 35 8.06 -4.78 11.25
N CYS A 36 8.25 -3.46 11.34
CA CYS A 36 7.78 -2.66 12.48
C CYS A 36 6.24 -2.66 12.56
N VAL A 37 5.55 -2.56 11.42
CA VAL A 37 4.08 -2.68 11.36
C VAL A 37 3.63 -4.07 11.81
N ARG A 38 4.26 -5.12 11.30
CA ARG A 38 3.95 -6.51 11.68
C ARG A 38 4.09 -6.73 13.20
N TRP A 39 5.18 -6.21 13.76
CA TRP A 39 5.41 -6.28 15.22
C TRP A 39 4.36 -5.49 16.00
N LEU A 40 3.99 -4.28 15.56
CA LEU A 40 2.93 -3.47 16.17
C LEU A 40 1.60 -4.22 16.20
N LEU A 41 1.29 -4.99 15.14
CA LEU A 41 0.04 -5.71 14.96
C LEU A 41 0.05 -7.13 15.56
N GLY A 42 0.96 -7.43 16.51
CA GLY A 42 0.98 -8.69 17.25
C GLY A 42 1.88 -9.78 16.67
N ASP A 43 2.81 -9.42 15.79
CA ASP A 43 3.85 -10.33 15.24
C ASP A 43 3.29 -11.50 14.41
N VAL A 44 2.13 -11.31 13.80
CA VAL A 44 1.51 -12.29 12.90
C VAL A 44 1.76 -11.96 11.43
N PRO A 45 1.66 -12.95 10.52
CA PRO A 45 1.90 -12.71 9.09
C PRO A 45 0.97 -11.64 8.49
N ILE A 46 1.55 -10.75 7.69
CA ILE A 46 0.86 -9.78 6.86
C ILE A 46 0.76 -10.34 5.45
N ASN A 47 -0.44 -10.31 4.86
CA ASN A 47 -0.70 -10.80 3.51
C ASN A 47 -0.56 -9.66 2.49
N VAL A 48 0.56 -9.59 1.83
CA VAL A 48 0.84 -8.57 0.80
C VAL A 48 0.08 -8.90 -0.48
N SER A 49 -0.77 -7.99 -0.93
CA SER A 49 -1.54 -8.11 -2.18
C SER A 49 -0.89 -7.37 -3.34
N SER A 50 -0.20 -6.25 -3.10
CA SER A 50 0.52 -5.49 -4.11
C SER A 50 1.70 -4.74 -3.50
N TRP A 51 2.82 -4.68 -4.25
CA TRP A 51 4.02 -4.00 -3.80
C TRP A 51 4.57 -3.10 -4.92
N PHE A 52 5.70 -3.45 -5.54
CA PHE A 52 6.23 -2.69 -6.66
C PHE A 52 5.34 -2.78 -7.90
N ARG A 53 5.15 -1.64 -8.57
CA ARG A 53 4.45 -1.55 -9.85
C ARG A 53 5.30 -0.73 -10.82
N CYS A 54 5.76 -1.32 -11.91
CA CYS A 54 6.37 -0.54 -12.98
C CYS A 54 5.33 0.43 -13.60
N LYS A 55 5.78 1.47 -14.25
CA LYS A 55 4.90 2.51 -14.84
C LYS A 55 3.80 1.91 -15.73
N LYS A 56 4.17 0.94 -16.58
CA LYS A 56 3.23 0.27 -17.50
C LYS A 56 2.14 -0.49 -16.75
N LEU A 57 2.51 -1.21 -15.69
CA LEU A 57 1.55 -1.91 -14.83
C LEU A 57 0.64 -0.92 -14.09
N ASN A 58 1.23 0.11 -13.50
CA ASN A 58 0.48 1.12 -12.75
C ASN A 58 -0.58 1.81 -13.65
N MET A 59 -0.22 2.16 -14.87
CA MET A 59 -1.18 2.68 -15.87
C MET A 59 -2.26 1.66 -16.23
N ALA A 60 -1.88 0.41 -16.42
CA ALA A 60 -2.80 -0.66 -16.83
C ALA A 60 -3.89 -0.98 -15.79
N ILE A 61 -3.66 -0.62 -14.52
CA ILE A 61 -4.63 -0.78 -13.41
C ILE A 61 -5.27 0.55 -12.98
N GLY A 62 -5.05 1.65 -13.71
CA GLY A 62 -5.61 2.96 -13.38
C GLY A 62 -5.00 3.62 -12.14
N GLY A 63 -3.77 3.26 -11.75
CA GLY A 63 -3.09 3.85 -10.62
C GLY A 63 -2.66 5.31 -10.85
N SER A 64 -2.52 6.08 -9.76
CA SER A 64 -2.05 7.46 -9.80
C SER A 64 -0.71 7.59 -10.51
N GLN A 65 -0.52 8.67 -11.28
CA GLN A 65 0.75 8.97 -11.96
C GLN A 65 1.92 9.24 -11.00
N THR A 66 1.61 9.57 -9.74
CA THR A 66 2.59 9.82 -8.67
C THR A 66 2.65 8.71 -7.63
N SER A 67 2.12 7.53 -7.95
CA SER A 67 2.01 6.40 -7.02
C SER A 67 3.36 6.00 -6.42
N ALA A 68 3.42 5.89 -5.09
CA ALA A 68 4.59 5.43 -4.35
C ALA A 68 4.95 3.96 -4.67
N HIS A 69 4.00 3.14 -5.15
CA HIS A 69 4.29 1.81 -5.68
C HIS A 69 5.31 1.82 -6.82
N MET A 70 5.29 2.84 -7.69
CA MET A 70 6.27 2.95 -8.78
C MET A 70 7.68 3.26 -8.29
N LYS A 71 7.81 3.77 -7.07
CA LYS A 71 9.09 4.04 -6.42
C LYS A 71 9.53 2.89 -5.50
N GLY A 72 8.73 1.83 -5.35
CA GLY A 72 8.95 0.75 -4.41
C GLY A 72 8.80 1.18 -2.94
N LEU A 73 8.03 2.23 -2.68
CA LEU A 73 7.80 2.82 -1.36
C LEU A 73 6.36 2.65 -0.86
N ALA A 74 5.57 1.79 -1.47
CA ALA A 74 4.23 1.48 -0.99
C ALA A 74 3.93 -0.01 -1.04
N MET A 75 3.02 -0.43 -0.17
CA MET A 75 2.55 -1.79 -0.06
C MET A 75 1.06 -1.81 0.23
N ASP A 76 0.32 -2.63 -0.51
CA ASP A 76 -1.07 -2.94 -0.23
C ASP A 76 -1.13 -4.31 0.46
N PHE A 77 -1.85 -4.40 1.58
CA PHE A 77 -1.88 -5.62 2.38
C PHE A 77 -3.18 -5.82 3.15
N ASN A 78 -3.37 -7.06 3.61
CA ASN A 78 -4.38 -7.48 4.56
C ASN A 78 -3.70 -8.12 5.78
N HIS A 79 -4.41 -8.12 6.90
CA HIS A 79 -3.97 -8.78 8.12
C HIS A 79 -4.70 -10.13 8.30
N SER A 80 -4.01 -11.13 8.88
CA SER A 80 -4.55 -12.49 8.99
C SER A 80 -5.60 -12.65 10.09
N VAL A 81 -5.60 -11.75 11.09
CA VAL A 81 -6.39 -11.88 12.32
C VAL A 81 -7.26 -10.65 12.57
N LEU A 82 -6.68 -9.43 12.51
CA LEU A 82 -7.38 -8.19 12.80
C LEU A 82 -8.23 -7.73 11.61
N ALA A 83 -9.35 -7.10 11.89
CA ALA A 83 -10.13 -6.38 10.89
C ALA A 83 -9.31 -5.19 10.34
N LEU A 84 -9.57 -4.80 9.08
CA LEU A 84 -8.78 -3.72 8.45
C LEU A 84 -8.96 -2.38 9.14
N GLU A 85 -10.12 -2.13 9.73
CA GLU A 85 -10.42 -0.95 10.53
C GLU A 85 -9.57 -0.91 11.81
N GLU A 86 -9.38 -2.06 12.48
CA GLU A 86 -8.50 -2.18 13.65
C GLU A 86 -7.04 -1.94 13.25
N VAL A 87 -6.57 -2.58 12.16
CA VAL A 87 -5.23 -2.36 11.61
C VAL A 87 -4.98 -0.88 11.32
N PHE A 88 -5.95 -0.21 10.70
CA PHE A 88 -5.86 1.21 10.37
C PHE A 88 -5.74 2.08 11.62
N VAL A 89 -6.56 1.83 12.65
CA VAL A 89 -6.56 2.59 13.91
C VAL A 89 -5.23 2.39 14.65
N GLU A 90 -4.74 1.16 14.74
CA GLU A 90 -3.47 0.84 15.42
C GLU A 90 -2.28 1.54 14.73
N ILE A 91 -2.20 1.50 13.40
CA ILE A 91 -1.11 2.16 12.67
C ILE A 91 -1.25 3.69 12.79
N LYS A 92 -2.46 4.26 12.64
CA LYS A 92 -2.73 5.69 12.77
C LYS A 92 -2.34 6.22 14.16
N GLY A 93 -2.70 5.48 15.21
CA GLY A 93 -2.38 5.82 16.60
C GLY A 93 -0.92 5.61 17.00
N SER A 94 -0.15 4.94 16.19
CA SER A 94 1.27 4.65 16.46
C SER A 94 2.17 5.87 16.19
N ARG A 95 3.48 5.73 16.56
CA ARG A 95 4.53 6.70 16.21
C ARG A 95 5.28 6.34 14.92
N LEU A 96 4.77 5.37 14.14
CA LEU A 96 5.40 4.97 12.90
C LEU A 96 5.35 6.12 11.88
N PRO A 97 6.48 6.49 11.25
CA PRO A 97 6.56 7.62 10.34
C PRO A 97 6.11 7.25 8.92
N TYR A 98 4.84 6.83 8.76
CA TYR A 98 4.26 6.60 7.44
C TYR A 98 4.04 7.91 6.68
N ASP A 99 4.08 7.88 5.37
CA ASP A 99 3.71 9.02 4.54
C ASP A 99 2.19 9.03 4.30
N GLN A 100 1.66 7.90 3.79
CA GLN A 100 0.24 7.69 3.58
C GLN A 100 -0.21 6.38 4.21
N LEU A 101 -1.35 6.42 4.89
CA LEU A 101 -2.08 5.27 5.40
C LEU A 101 -3.52 5.38 4.89
N ILE A 102 -3.95 4.45 4.05
CA ILE A 102 -5.26 4.50 3.42
C ILE A 102 -5.96 3.16 3.63
N ILE A 103 -7.17 3.21 4.18
CA ILE A 103 -8.07 2.06 4.13
C ILE A 103 -8.91 2.16 2.87
N GLU A 104 -8.74 1.20 1.97
CA GLU A 104 -9.33 1.22 0.63
C GLU A 104 -10.37 0.13 0.46
N GLY A 105 -11.40 0.41 -0.34
CA GLY A 105 -12.42 -0.57 -0.61
C GLY A 105 -13.48 -0.15 -1.63
N THR A 106 -14.55 -0.94 -1.68
CA THR A 106 -15.67 -0.74 -2.59
C THR A 106 -16.99 -0.74 -1.81
N LYS A 107 -17.90 0.18 -2.11
CA LYS A 107 -19.22 0.31 -1.46
C LYS A 107 -19.13 0.40 0.06
N GLY A 108 -18.13 1.11 0.58
CA GLY A 108 -17.92 1.28 2.02
C GLY A 108 -17.37 0.04 2.74
N LYS A 109 -17.07 -1.05 2.04
CA LYS A 109 -16.42 -2.23 2.59
C LYS A 109 -14.92 -2.14 2.37
N ALA A 110 -14.13 -2.17 3.45
CA ALA A 110 -12.69 -2.22 3.40
C ALA A 110 -12.21 -3.54 2.72
N GLU A 111 -11.22 -3.41 1.84
CA GLU A 111 -10.67 -4.55 1.09
C GLU A 111 -9.17 -4.72 1.33
N TRP A 112 -8.42 -3.63 1.53
CA TRP A 112 -7.00 -3.65 1.90
C TRP A 112 -6.56 -2.34 2.58
N ILE A 113 -5.39 -2.39 3.18
CA ILE A 113 -4.66 -1.21 3.66
C ILE A 113 -3.57 -0.88 2.64
N HIS A 114 -3.55 0.37 2.17
CA HIS A 114 -2.42 0.96 1.48
C HIS A 114 -1.54 1.70 2.47
N LEU A 115 -0.26 1.39 2.47
CA LEU A 115 0.73 2.07 3.31
C LEU A 115 1.91 2.50 2.46
N GLY A 116 2.23 3.79 2.51
CA GLY A 116 3.30 4.41 1.74
C GLY A 116 4.32 5.13 2.62
N LEU A 117 5.57 5.13 2.15
CA LEU A 117 6.67 5.93 2.68
C LEU A 117 6.99 7.08 1.73
N SER A 118 7.58 8.15 2.26
CA SER A 118 8.15 9.25 1.50
C SER A 118 9.66 9.08 1.29
N GLU A 119 10.19 9.68 0.22
CA GLU A 119 11.62 9.92 0.06
C GLU A 119 12.09 11.08 0.94
N ASP A 120 11.18 12.00 1.23
CA ASP A 120 11.37 13.17 2.10
C ASP A 120 10.72 12.93 3.48
N ALA A 121 10.40 14.04 4.18
CA ALA A 121 9.68 13.96 5.46
C ALA A 121 8.28 13.35 5.27
N PRO A 122 7.83 12.43 6.16
CA PRO A 122 6.54 11.80 6.06
C PRO A 122 5.41 12.81 6.33
N ARG A 123 4.33 12.74 5.55
CA ARG A 123 3.16 13.62 5.71
C ARG A 123 2.22 13.17 6.82
N LEU A 124 2.31 11.91 7.25
CA LEU A 124 1.40 11.25 8.20
C LEU A 124 -0.07 11.40 7.78
N GLU A 125 -0.35 11.19 6.51
CA GLU A 125 -1.64 11.41 5.90
C GLU A 125 -2.50 10.14 6.02
N ALA A 126 -3.54 10.18 6.86
CA ALA A 126 -4.48 9.08 7.03
C ALA A 126 -5.79 9.36 6.27
N MET A 127 -6.26 8.39 5.49
CA MET A 127 -7.43 8.55 4.61
C MET A 127 -8.29 7.29 4.55
N THR A 128 -9.55 7.47 4.22
CA THR A 128 -10.36 6.40 3.63
C THR A 128 -10.42 6.62 2.12
N ALA A 129 -10.48 5.53 1.36
CA ALA A 129 -10.70 5.59 -0.07
C ALA A 129 -11.73 4.53 -0.47
N SER A 130 -12.79 4.95 -1.15
CA SER A 130 -13.85 4.05 -1.59
C SER A 130 -14.30 4.38 -2.99
N ARG A 131 -14.74 3.37 -3.72
CA ARG A 131 -15.43 3.53 -5.00
C ARG A 131 -16.85 2.94 -4.89
N GLU A 132 -17.80 3.58 -5.52
CA GLU A 132 -19.20 3.12 -5.55
C GLU A 132 -19.35 1.86 -6.41
N PHE A 133 -18.59 1.78 -7.51
CA PHE A 133 -18.58 0.64 -8.44
C PHE A 133 -17.14 0.18 -8.68
N PRO A 134 -16.90 -1.10 -9.03
CA PRO A 134 -15.53 -1.63 -9.24
C PRO A 134 -14.69 -0.82 -10.23
N ASP A 135 -15.30 -0.27 -11.28
CA ASP A 135 -14.64 0.53 -12.31
C ASP A 135 -14.84 2.06 -12.12
N GLY A 136 -15.48 2.46 -11.02
CA GLY A 136 -15.73 3.86 -10.67
C GLY A 136 -14.49 4.59 -10.15
N PRO A 137 -14.54 5.93 -10.09
CA PRO A 137 -13.46 6.72 -9.52
C PRO A 137 -13.30 6.43 -8.03
N MET A 138 -12.05 6.44 -7.56
CA MET A 138 -11.75 6.36 -6.13
C MET A 138 -11.99 7.72 -5.49
N ILE A 139 -12.78 7.75 -4.43
CA ILE A 139 -13.07 8.95 -3.62
C ILE A 139 -12.26 8.85 -2.34
N PHE A 140 -11.38 9.84 -2.12
CA PHE A 140 -10.52 9.93 -0.94
C PHE A 140 -11.09 10.90 0.08
N THR A 141 -11.15 10.49 1.34
CA THR A 141 -11.55 11.33 2.46
C THR A 141 -10.45 11.33 3.52
N ARG A 142 -9.91 12.49 3.83
CA ARG A 142 -8.91 12.65 4.89
C ARG A 142 -9.54 12.45 6.26
N ILE A 143 -8.81 11.75 7.12
CA ILE A 143 -9.16 11.59 8.53
C ILE A 143 -8.29 12.56 9.33
N ALA A 144 -8.95 13.37 10.18
CA ALA A 144 -8.23 14.30 11.04
C ALA A 144 -7.22 13.57 11.93
N ARG A 145 -6.11 14.24 12.24
CA ARG A 145 -5.23 13.82 13.32
C ARG A 145 -5.90 14.19 14.64
N ASP A 146 -5.89 13.28 15.58
CA ASP A 146 -6.26 13.53 16.96
C ASP A 146 -5.16 14.32 17.65
#